data_590c2030ac16a47d69fd0586baa608a8
#
_entry.id   590c2030ac16a47d69fd0586baa608a8
#
_cell.length_a   1.000
_cell.length_b   1.000
_cell.length_c   1.000
_cell.angle_alpha   90.00
_cell.angle_beta   90.00
_cell.angle_gamma   90.00
#
_symmetry.space_group_name_H-M   'P 1'
#
loop_
_entity.id
_entity.type
_entity.pdbx_description
1 polymer ?
#
loop_
_entity_poly.entity_id
_entity_poly.type
_entity_poly.pdbx_seq_one_letter_code
_entity_poly.pdbx_strand_id
1 'polypeptide(L)'
;MYKRQLFYRYGSICEPDIIDGFCELGNEVVTITEEIYNKKLLPSEGVALLNEALQKASYDFVFSINFYPFISEVCNIFQIRYLCWTVDSPVMELYSDSIRNPWNRIFLFDRAQYNEFSRYNPSCIFHLPLASNPTRWKKVISSATDDDISRFSGDISFVGSLYTEKSPYDRLKKEPGYLTGYLEGIMAAQLKVYGYNFLEEILPDSLVEEFRNSLEGFYTPPTGFRRNDRATMAQLYLGAKVTAMERLWLMQTLGSKYSVNLYTASDTTGLPVHNCGLAKTLTEMPLIFHFSRINLNPTAKSIRTGLPLRLFDVLACEGFLLTNYQSELTDYFTPGQELECYTGEDDLLSKTEYYLTHENDRKEIAHNGYLALEKYHNYPERLLQMISLAYGLDAI
;
A
#
# COMPACT_ATOMS: atom_id res chain seq x y z
N MET A 1 2.46 -7.18 -27.66
CA MET A 1 1.22 -6.91 -28.42
C MET A 1 0.84 -5.46 -28.17
N TYR A 2 0.85 -4.61 -29.22
CA TYR A 2 0.48 -3.18 -29.10
C TYR A 2 -0.97 -3.06 -28.61
N LYS A 3 -1.19 -2.22 -27.61
CA LYS A 3 -2.53 -1.88 -27.09
C LYS A 3 -2.63 -0.40 -26.86
N ARG A 4 -3.81 0.15 -27.06
CA ARG A 4 -4.17 1.53 -26.75
C ARG A 4 -5.06 1.56 -25.54
N GLN A 5 -4.64 2.20 -24.46
CA GLN A 5 -5.39 2.25 -23.21
C GLN A 5 -5.75 3.66 -22.79
N LEU A 6 -6.90 3.77 -22.11
CA LEU A 6 -7.35 4.98 -21.46
C LEU A 6 -7.08 4.87 -19.95
N PHE A 7 -6.17 5.67 -19.41
CA PHE A 7 -5.81 5.66 -18.00
C PHE A 7 -6.51 6.81 -17.25
N TYR A 8 -7.44 6.46 -16.37
CA TYR A 8 -8.06 7.39 -15.44
C TYR A 8 -7.15 7.63 -14.24
N ARG A 9 -6.71 8.87 -14.04
CA ARG A 9 -5.69 9.24 -13.06
C ARG A 9 -6.27 10.12 -11.96
N TYR A 10 -5.94 9.79 -10.71
CA TYR A 10 -6.26 10.63 -9.55
C TYR A 10 -5.02 11.25 -8.87
N GLY A 11 -3.81 10.97 -9.38
CA GLY A 11 -2.56 11.49 -8.85
C GLY A 11 -1.91 10.59 -7.81
N SER A 12 -2.04 9.26 -7.96
CA SER A 12 -1.25 8.31 -7.19
C SER A 12 0.24 8.44 -7.53
N ILE A 13 1.09 8.21 -6.53
CA ILE A 13 2.54 8.31 -6.67
C ILE A 13 3.14 7.30 -7.66
N CYS A 14 2.48 6.17 -7.89
CA CYS A 14 2.92 5.13 -8.83
C CYS A 14 2.37 5.29 -10.25
N GLU A 15 1.49 6.27 -10.53
CA GLU A 15 0.97 6.50 -11.88
C GLU A 15 2.06 6.74 -12.93
N PRO A 16 3.09 7.58 -12.68
CA PRO A 16 4.15 7.79 -13.67
C PRO A 16 4.90 6.51 -14.02
N ASP A 17 5.20 5.67 -13.02
CA ASP A 17 5.92 4.42 -13.21
C ASP A 17 5.10 3.37 -13.97
N ILE A 18 3.79 3.32 -13.72
CA ILE A 18 2.87 2.45 -14.45
C ILE A 18 2.75 2.91 -15.90
N ILE A 19 2.68 4.23 -16.16
CA ILE A 19 2.66 4.77 -17.52
C ILE A 19 3.94 4.41 -18.26
N ASP A 20 5.10 4.65 -17.64
CA ASP A 20 6.39 4.29 -18.22
C ASP A 20 6.47 2.79 -18.54
N GLY A 21 6.05 1.92 -17.61
CA GLY A 21 6.01 0.48 -17.81
C GLY A 21 5.11 0.04 -18.96
N PHE A 22 3.92 0.64 -19.10
CA PHE A 22 3.07 0.37 -20.26
C PHE A 22 3.70 0.83 -21.58
N CYS A 23 4.35 2.00 -21.58
CA CYS A 23 5.06 2.51 -22.76
C CYS A 23 6.26 1.61 -23.13
N GLU A 24 7.01 1.10 -22.16
CA GLU A 24 8.10 0.14 -22.38
C GLU A 24 7.60 -1.18 -23.00
N LEU A 25 6.39 -1.61 -22.67
CA LEU A 25 5.72 -2.74 -23.29
C LEU A 25 5.15 -2.42 -24.69
N GLY A 26 5.39 -1.21 -25.21
CA GLY A 26 4.95 -0.77 -26.54
C GLY A 26 3.47 -0.37 -26.61
N ASN A 27 2.82 -0.04 -25.50
CA ASN A 27 1.44 0.41 -25.46
C ASN A 27 1.33 1.94 -25.63
N GLU A 28 0.21 2.41 -26.20
CA GLU A 28 -0.16 3.83 -26.22
C GLU A 28 -1.03 4.12 -24.99
N VAL A 29 -0.62 5.11 -24.16
CA VAL A 29 -1.36 5.52 -22.96
C VAL A 29 -1.97 6.90 -23.19
N VAL A 30 -3.30 6.97 -23.22
CA VAL A 30 -4.09 8.21 -23.20
C VAL A 30 -4.62 8.41 -21.78
N THR A 31 -4.57 9.63 -21.24
CA THR A 31 -4.89 9.87 -19.83
C THR A 31 -6.08 10.83 -19.66
N ILE A 32 -6.89 10.57 -18.63
CA ILE A 32 -7.86 11.49 -18.03
C ILE A 32 -7.23 11.97 -16.72
N THR A 33 -7.08 13.28 -16.51
CA THR A 33 -6.29 13.85 -15.41
C THR A 33 -7.04 14.82 -14.51
N GLU A 34 -8.32 15.05 -14.75
CA GLU A 34 -9.13 16.07 -14.08
C GLU A 34 -9.18 15.87 -12.57
N GLU A 35 -9.23 14.63 -12.09
CA GLU A 35 -9.23 14.33 -10.63
C GLU A 35 -7.89 14.66 -9.96
N ILE A 36 -6.79 14.71 -10.71
CA ILE A 36 -5.49 15.15 -10.16
C ILE A 36 -5.61 16.59 -9.62
N TYR A 37 -6.28 17.45 -10.38
CA TYR A 37 -6.42 18.88 -10.08
C TYR A 37 -7.67 19.21 -9.29
N ASN A 38 -8.73 18.37 -9.38
CA ASN A 38 -9.99 18.52 -8.66
C ASN A 38 -10.32 17.30 -7.82
N LYS A 39 -9.80 17.26 -6.59
CA LYS A 39 -10.06 16.16 -5.63
C LYS A 39 -11.54 16.05 -5.16
N LYS A 40 -12.38 16.97 -5.57
CA LYS A 40 -13.82 16.97 -5.29
C LYS A 40 -14.65 16.62 -6.52
N LEU A 41 -14.02 16.08 -7.58
CA LEU A 41 -14.70 15.64 -8.78
C LEU A 41 -15.81 14.65 -8.41
N LEU A 42 -17.01 14.93 -8.85
CA LEU A 42 -18.16 14.04 -8.58
C LEU A 42 -18.11 12.82 -9.50
N PRO A 43 -18.61 11.65 -9.06
CA PRO A 43 -18.68 10.46 -9.92
C PRO A 43 -19.40 10.72 -11.26
N SER A 44 -20.45 11.57 -11.27
CA SER A 44 -21.17 11.96 -12.49
C SER A 44 -20.31 12.74 -13.48
N GLU A 45 -19.38 13.56 -13.00
CA GLU A 45 -18.41 14.28 -13.85
C GLU A 45 -17.39 13.30 -14.43
N GLY A 46 -16.89 12.35 -13.60
CA GLY A 46 -16.03 11.27 -14.06
C GLY A 46 -16.70 10.41 -15.14
N VAL A 47 -17.99 10.10 -15.00
CA VAL A 47 -18.80 9.40 -16.03
C VAL A 47 -18.83 10.19 -17.33
N ALA A 48 -19.05 11.51 -17.27
CA ALA A 48 -19.09 12.37 -18.46
C ALA A 48 -17.74 12.37 -19.21
N LEU A 49 -16.63 12.52 -18.49
CA LEU A 49 -15.28 12.49 -19.05
C LEU A 49 -14.95 11.16 -19.74
N LEU A 50 -15.29 10.04 -19.10
CA LEU A 50 -15.11 8.70 -19.68
C LEU A 50 -15.96 8.50 -20.93
N ASN A 51 -17.24 8.87 -20.88
CA ASN A 51 -18.14 8.76 -22.03
C ASN A 51 -17.59 9.56 -23.22
N GLU A 52 -17.17 10.80 -22.99
CA GLU A 52 -16.61 11.64 -24.04
C GLU A 52 -15.34 11.00 -24.66
N ALA A 53 -14.42 10.50 -23.83
CA ALA A 53 -13.19 9.86 -24.30
C ALA A 53 -13.48 8.60 -25.11
N LEU A 54 -14.39 7.73 -24.61
CA LEU A 54 -14.73 6.45 -25.26
C LEU A 54 -15.54 6.63 -26.56
N GLN A 55 -16.27 7.74 -26.70
CA GLN A 55 -16.96 8.08 -27.96
C GLN A 55 -16.03 8.65 -29.02
N LYS A 56 -14.97 9.36 -28.60
CA LYS A 56 -14.02 10.00 -29.50
C LYS A 56 -13.01 9.05 -30.12
N ALA A 57 -12.64 7.97 -29.41
CA ALA A 57 -11.60 7.04 -29.85
C ALA A 57 -11.85 5.61 -29.32
N SER A 58 -11.26 4.64 -30.01
CA SER A 58 -11.26 3.25 -29.59
C SER A 58 -10.07 2.94 -28.70
N TYR A 59 -10.31 2.18 -27.63
CA TYR A 59 -9.31 1.71 -26.69
C TYR A 59 -9.44 0.20 -26.49
N ASP A 60 -8.34 -0.49 -26.20
CA ASP A 60 -8.35 -1.92 -25.87
C ASP A 60 -8.87 -2.17 -24.46
N PHE A 61 -8.59 -1.24 -23.54
CA PHE A 61 -9.08 -1.27 -22.15
C PHE A 61 -9.01 0.11 -21.50
N VAL A 62 -9.76 0.27 -20.40
CA VAL A 62 -9.63 1.39 -19.46
C VAL A 62 -8.83 0.89 -18.27
N PHE A 63 -7.94 1.73 -17.72
CA PHE A 63 -7.13 1.42 -16.54
C PHE A 63 -7.30 2.46 -15.44
N SER A 64 -7.30 2.03 -14.18
CA SER A 64 -7.15 2.90 -13.01
C SER A 64 -6.33 2.22 -11.92
N ILE A 65 -5.72 3.03 -11.06
CA ILE A 65 -5.25 2.59 -9.75
C ILE A 65 -6.45 2.64 -8.81
N ASN A 66 -6.62 1.58 -8.01
CA ASN A 66 -7.81 1.29 -7.22
C ASN A 66 -9.10 1.13 -8.06
N PHE A 67 -10.12 0.57 -7.42
CA PHE A 67 -11.37 0.25 -8.09
C PHE A 67 -12.34 1.43 -8.01
N TYR A 68 -12.87 1.85 -9.15
CA TYR A 68 -13.90 2.88 -9.27
C TYR A 68 -15.21 2.27 -9.78
N PRO A 69 -16.26 2.23 -8.97
CA PRO A 69 -17.58 1.70 -9.39
C PRO A 69 -18.12 2.35 -10.65
N PHE A 70 -18.02 3.68 -10.78
CA PHE A 70 -18.53 4.39 -11.96
C PHE A 70 -17.76 4.04 -13.24
N ILE A 71 -16.42 3.81 -13.16
CA ILE A 71 -15.63 3.35 -14.31
C ILE A 71 -16.10 1.95 -14.72
N SER A 72 -16.31 1.07 -13.75
CA SER A 72 -16.84 -0.27 -14.01
C SER A 72 -18.19 -0.25 -14.71
N GLU A 73 -19.11 0.62 -14.30
CA GLU A 73 -20.43 0.76 -14.93
C GLU A 73 -20.34 1.30 -16.37
N VAL A 74 -19.55 2.34 -16.59
CA VAL A 74 -19.31 2.89 -17.93
C VAL A 74 -18.70 1.83 -18.84
N CYS A 75 -17.65 1.15 -18.39
CA CYS A 75 -16.98 0.10 -19.15
C CYS A 75 -17.92 -1.08 -19.47
N ASN A 76 -18.84 -1.42 -18.57
CA ASN A 76 -19.85 -2.44 -18.78
C ASN A 76 -20.85 -2.04 -19.90
N ILE A 77 -21.26 -0.76 -19.95
CA ILE A 77 -22.12 -0.23 -21.02
C ILE A 77 -21.41 -0.26 -22.38
N PHE A 78 -20.14 0.18 -22.43
CA PHE A 78 -19.34 0.19 -23.65
C PHE A 78 -18.78 -1.19 -24.06
N GLN A 79 -18.94 -2.21 -23.20
CA GLN A 79 -18.39 -3.55 -23.39
C GLN A 79 -16.85 -3.54 -23.61
N ILE A 80 -16.17 -2.66 -22.88
CA ILE A 80 -14.71 -2.54 -22.87
C ILE A 80 -14.14 -3.04 -21.54
N ARG A 81 -12.99 -3.73 -21.58
CA ARG A 81 -12.34 -4.19 -20.35
C ARG A 81 -11.93 -3.04 -19.47
N TYR A 82 -12.23 -3.17 -18.20
CA TYR A 82 -11.77 -2.28 -17.13
C TYR A 82 -10.74 -3.01 -16.27
N LEU A 83 -9.47 -2.64 -16.39
CA LEU A 83 -8.39 -3.13 -15.56
C LEU A 83 -8.18 -2.16 -14.41
N CYS A 84 -8.19 -2.64 -13.18
CA CYS A 84 -7.79 -1.83 -12.03
C CYS A 84 -6.83 -2.61 -11.15
N TRP A 85 -5.84 -1.90 -10.63
CA TRP A 85 -4.86 -2.47 -9.71
C TRP A 85 -4.92 -1.72 -8.37
N THR A 86 -5.29 -2.43 -7.29
CA THR A 86 -5.33 -1.81 -5.97
C THR A 86 -3.93 -1.66 -5.41
N VAL A 87 -3.64 -0.50 -4.84
CA VAL A 87 -2.39 -0.19 -4.14
C VAL A 87 -2.65 0.14 -2.67
N ASP A 88 -3.93 0.31 -2.31
CA ASP A 88 -4.40 0.60 -0.96
C ASP A 88 -5.13 -0.59 -0.35
N SER A 89 -5.16 -0.65 0.98
CA SER A 89 -5.96 -1.59 1.77
C SER A 89 -6.42 -0.91 3.07
N PRO A 90 -7.73 -0.89 3.35
CA PRO A 90 -8.83 -1.42 2.54
C PRO A 90 -9.21 -0.49 1.37
N VAL A 91 -9.85 -1.06 0.34
CA VAL A 91 -10.54 -0.33 -0.74
C VAL A 91 -12.03 -0.58 -0.57
N MET A 92 -12.75 0.39 -0.03
CA MET A 92 -14.18 0.24 0.31
C MET A 92 -15.07 0.14 -0.93
N GLU A 93 -14.61 0.64 -2.08
CA GLU A 93 -15.27 0.57 -3.38
C GLU A 93 -15.45 -0.87 -3.89
N LEU A 94 -14.63 -1.81 -3.41
CA LEU A 94 -14.77 -3.24 -3.71
C LEU A 94 -16.06 -3.87 -3.14
N TYR A 95 -16.69 -3.20 -2.16
CA TYR A 95 -18.00 -3.63 -1.66
C TYR A 95 -19.18 -3.21 -2.58
N SER A 96 -18.93 -2.43 -3.66
CA SER A 96 -19.93 -2.08 -4.64
C SER A 96 -20.44 -3.30 -5.41
N ASP A 97 -21.72 -3.29 -5.79
CA ASP A 97 -22.32 -4.34 -6.62
C ASP A 97 -21.70 -4.40 -8.03
N SER A 98 -21.12 -3.29 -8.51
CA SER A 98 -20.42 -3.21 -9.80
C SER A 98 -19.15 -4.10 -9.86
N ILE A 99 -18.67 -4.60 -8.74
CA ILE A 99 -17.56 -5.60 -8.72
C ILE A 99 -17.89 -6.84 -9.58
N ARG A 100 -19.19 -7.15 -9.77
CA ARG A 100 -19.69 -8.30 -10.53
C ARG A 100 -19.72 -8.10 -12.03
N ASN A 101 -19.42 -6.90 -12.53
CA ASN A 101 -19.48 -6.61 -13.96
C ASN A 101 -18.49 -7.50 -14.72
N PRO A 102 -18.92 -8.16 -15.81
CA PRO A 102 -18.10 -9.15 -16.53
C PRO A 102 -16.92 -8.54 -17.29
N TRP A 103 -16.93 -7.22 -17.48
CA TRP A 103 -15.87 -6.50 -18.15
C TRP A 103 -14.75 -6.05 -17.21
N ASN A 104 -14.91 -6.22 -15.88
CA ASN A 104 -13.86 -5.97 -14.92
C ASN A 104 -12.68 -6.94 -15.05
N ARG A 105 -11.49 -6.45 -14.72
CA ARG A 105 -10.27 -7.20 -14.43
C ARG A 105 -9.61 -6.54 -13.24
N ILE A 106 -9.88 -7.05 -12.05
CA ILE A 106 -9.51 -6.43 -10.77
C ILE A 106 -8.31 -7.16 -10.20
N PHE A 107 -7.22 -6.43 -9.99
CA PHE A 107 -5.96 -6.97 -9.47
C PHE A 107 -5.77 -6.47 -8.04
N LEU A 108 -5.72 -7.41 -7.10
CA LEU A 108 -5.60 -7.16 -5.66
C LEU A 108 -4.22 -7.61 -5.20
N PHE A 109 -3.48 -6.72 -4.53
CA PHE A 109 -2.12 -7.03 -4.08
C PHE A 109 -2.07 -7.79 -2.76
N ASP A 110 -3.13 -7.74 -1.97
CA ASP A 110 -3.28 -8.41 -0.68
C ASP A 110 -4.11 -9.68 -0.88
N ARG A 111 -3.53 -10.86 -0.63
CA ARG A 111 -4.20 -12.16 -0.82
C ARG A 111 -5.43 -12.30 0.07
N ALA A 112 -5.42 -11.69 1.25
CA ALA A 112 -6.60 -11.70 2.10
C ALA A 112 -7.76 -10.94 1.46
N GLN A 113 -7.50 -9.80 0.79
CA GLN A 113 -8.52 -9.12 -0.03
C GLN A 113 -8.95 -9.99 -1.22
N TYR A 114 -8.00 -10.61 -1.92
CA TYR A 114 -8.34 -11.51 -3.02
C TYR A 114 -9.26 -12.64 -2.56
N ASN A 115 -8.96 -13.31 -1.46
CA ASN A 115 -9.79 -14.39 -0.91
C ASN A 115 -11.20 -13.90 -0.51
N GLU A 116 -11.30 -12.66 -0.03
CA GLU A 116 -12.57 -12.06 0.35
C GLU A 116 -13.43 -11.73 -0.88
N PHE A 117 -12.84 -11.13 -1.92
CA PHE A 117 -13.61 -10.54 -3.03
C PHE A 117 -13.71 -11.44 -4.26
N SER A 118 -12.77 -12.37 -4.51
CA SER A 118 -12.76 -13.23 -5.71
C SER A 118 -14.05 -14.03 -5.89
N ARG A 119 -14.71 -14.43 -4.81
CA ARG A 119 -16.00 -15.14 -4.84
C ARG A 119 -17.14 -14.37 -5.52
N TYR A 120 -17.04 -13.04 -5.65
CA TYR A 120 -18.06 -12.20 -6.27
C TYR A 120 -17.92 -12.10 -7.78
N ASN A 121 -16.70 -12.33 -8.30
CA ASN A 121 -16.42 -12.36 -9.73
C ASN A 121 -15.15 -13.21 -10.00
N PRO A 122 -15.25 -14.55 -9.87
CA PRO A 122 -14.08 -15.43 -9.85
C PRO A 122 -13.20 -15.38 -11.10
N SER A 123 -13.81 -15.08 -12.27
CA SER A 123 -13.09 -15.00 -13.55
C SER A 123 -12.48 -13.63 -13.84
N CYS A 124 -12.73 -12.64 -12.98
CA CYS A 124 -12.37 -11.24 -13.22
C CYS A 124 -11.56 -10.61 -12.10
N ILE A 125 -11.36 -11.32 -10.99
CA ILE A 125 -10.56 -10.85 -9.86
C ILE A 125 -9.34 -11.73 -9.72
N PHE A 126 -8.17 -11.10 -9.60
CA PHE A 126 -6.87 -11.75 -9.60
C PHE A 126 -6.04 -11.26 -8.43
N HIS A 127 -5.16 -12.12 -7.91
CA HIS A 127 -4.10 -11.71 -6.99
C HIS A 127 -2.88 -11.29 -7.80
N LEU A 128 -2.36 -10.09 -7.55
CA LEU A 128 -1.18 -9.57 -8.25
C LEU A 128 -0.39 -8.64 -7.31
N PRO A 129 0.79 -9.04 -6.84
CA PRO A 129 1.63 -8.22 -5.95
C PRO A 129 2.05 -6.89 -6.60
N LEU A 130 2.43 -5.92 -5.77
CA LEU A 130 2.92 -4.63 -6.22
C LEU A 130 4.32 -4.74 -6.85
N ALA A 131 4.83 -3.62 -7.33
CA ALA A 131 6.11 -3.49 -8.02
C ALA A 131 6.74 -2.13 -7.73
N SER A 132 8.00 -1.93 -8.14
CA SER A 132 8.64 -0.62 -8.17
C SER A 132 9.45 -0.41 -9.45
N ASN A 133 10.06 0.78 -9.60
CA ASN A 133 10.82 1.17 -10.79
C ASN A 133 12.32 1.37 -10.46
N PRO A 134 13.13 0.30 -10.46
CA PRO A 134 14.55 0.40 -10.12
C PRO A 134 15.32 1.32 -11.10
N THR A 135 14.92 1.36 -12.37
CA THR A 135 15.55 2.21 -13.38
C THR A 135 15.40 3.70 -13.06
N ARG A 136 14.22 4.13 -12.64
CA ARG A 136 13.96 5.51 -12.21
C ARG A 136 14.78 5.86 -10.97
N TRP A 137 14.72 5.01 -9.94
CA TRP A 137 15.41 5.28 -8.68
C TRP A 137 16.92 5.31 -8.84
N LYS A 138 17.49 4.43 -9.65
CA LYS A 138 18.92 4.45 -10.00
C LYS A 138 19.35 5.77 -10.63
N LYS A 139 18.53 6.37 -11.51
CA LYS A 139 18.83 7.70 -12.11
C LYS A 139 18.84 8.79 -11.03
N VAL A 140 17.89 8.78 -10.10
CA VAL A 140 17.84 9.75 -8.99
C VAL A 140 19.05 9.59 -8.09
N ILE A 141 19.37 8.37 -7.68
CA ILE A 141 20.50 8.05 -6.79
C ILE A 141 21.83 8.45 -7.43
N SER A 142 22.04 8.13 -8.71
CA SER A 142 23.28 8.48 -9.42
C SER A 142 23.46 9.97 -9.67
N SER A 143 22.43 10.79 -9.49
CA SER A 143 22.49 12.27 -9.58
C SER A 143 22.68 12.95 -8.21
N ALA A 144 22.84 12.17 -7.13
CA ALA A 144 23.00 12.70 -5.78
C ALA A 144 24.29 13.53 -5.66
N THR A 145 24.18 14.68 -5.02
CA THR A 145 25.32 15.55 -4.67
C THR A 145 25.91 15.14 -3.31
N ASP A 146 27.12 15.62 -3.00
CA ASP A 146 27.73 15.41 -1.68
C ASP A 146 26.85 15.98 -0.54
N ASP A 147 26.14 17.08 -0.81
CA ASP A 147 25.18 17.64 0.15
C ASP A 147 23.98 16.72 0.35
N ASP A 148 23.46 16.08 -0.71
CA ASP A 148 22.38 15.10 -0.61
C ASP A 148 22.82 13.88 0.19
N ILE A 149 24.02 13.36 -0.09
CA ILE A 149 24.59 12.22 0.62
C ILE A 149 24.71 12.56 2.11
N SER A 150 25.27 13.71 2.44
CA SER A 150 25.40 14.17 3.83
C SER A 150 24.05 14.33 4.52
N ARG A 151 23.05 14.88 3.82
CA ARG A 151 21.70 15.17 4.34
C ARG A 151 20.88 13.92 4.60
N PHE A 152 20.97 12.91 3.71
CA PHE A 152 20.11 11.74 3.74
C PHE A 152 20.79 10.49 4.35
N SER A 153 22.09 10.56 4.68
CA SER A 153 22.76 9.50 5.42
C SER A 153 22.28 9.43 6.86
N GLY A 154 22.10 8.22 7.36
CA GLY A 154 21.66 7.99 8.73
C GLY A 154 21.68 6.51 9.12
N ASP A 155 21.58 6.25 10.42
CA ASP A 155 21.56 4.87 10.91
C ASP A 155 20.23 4.17 10.60
N ILE A 156 19.13 4.78 11.03
CA ILE A 156 17.80 4.21 10.85
C ILE A 156 16.89 5.28 10.24
N SER A 157 16.13 4.93 9.22
CA SER A 157 15.12 5.82 8.64
C SER A 157 13.73 5.17 8.62
N PHE A 158 12.72 6.02 8.78
CA PHE A 158 11.34 5.69 8.45
C PHE A 158 10.71 6.84 7.65
N VAL A 159 10.14 6.51 6.48
CA VAL A 159 9.43 7.48 5.63
C VAL A 159 7.95 7.15 5.61
N GLY A 160 7.12 7.94 6.27
CA GLY A 160 5.68 7.71 6.31
C GLY A 160 4.97 8.38 7.47
N SER A 161 3.63 8.32 7.47
CA SER A 161 2.79 8.81 8.57
C SER A 161 2.90 7.91 9.81
N LEU A 162 2.79 8.48 11.00
CA LEU A 162 2.62 7.70 12.24
C LEU A 162 1.18 7.20 12.44
N TYR A 163 0.25 7.58 11.55
CA TYR A 163 -1.17 7.24 11.64
C TYR A 163 -1.92 7.86 12.84
N THR A 164 -1.28 8.68 13.64
CA THR A 164 -1.93 9.36 14.76
C THR A 164 -3.03 10.30 14.29
N GLU A 165 -2.79 11.01 13.18
CA GLU A 165 -3.76 11.91 12.54
C GLU A 165 -4.79 11.18 11.64
N LYS A 166 -4.58 9.87 11.36
CA LYS A 166 -5.42 9.06 10.47
C LYS A 166 -6.28 8.04 11.20
N SER A 167 -6.30 8.07 12.53
CA SER A 167 -7.06 7.13 13.35
C SER A 167 -8.46 7.65 13.68
N PRO A 168 -9.49 7.29 12.91
CA PRO A 168 -10.86 7.72 13.22
C PRO A 168 -11.41 7.06 14.50
N TYR A 169 -10.78 6.00 15.00
CA TYR A 169 -11.08 5.40 16.30
C TYR A 169 -10.99 6.41 17.46
N ASP A 170 -10.09 7.38 17.37
CA ASP A 170 -9.87 8.36 18.45
C ASP A 170 -11.01 9.37 18.58
N ARG A 171 -12.01 9.34 17.68
CA ARG A 171 -13.28 10.07 17.81
C ARG A 171 -14.27 9.36 18.74
N LEU A 172 -14.03 8.10 19.09
CA LEU A 172 -14.87 7.38 20.05
C LEU A 172 -14.81 8.09 21.41
N LYS A 173 -15.97 8.41 21.98
CA LYS A 173 -16.05 8.89 23.35
C LYS A 173 -15.62 7.76 24.29
N LYS A 174 -14.44 7.91 24.86
CA LYS A 174 -13.87 6.89 25.75
C LYS A 174 -14.53 7.01 27.13
N GLU A 175 -15.68 6.37 27.27
CA GLU A 175 -16.24 6.09 28.59
C GLU A 175 -15.69 4.77 29.10
N PRO A 176 -15.25 4.69 30.37
CA PRO A 176 -14.85 3.41 30.96
C PRO A 176 -16.01 2.41 30.90
N GLY A 177 -15.81 1.29 30.20
CA GLY A 177 -16.84 0.30 30.00
C GLY A 177 -16.33 -0.95 29.29
N TYR A 178 -17.23 -1.91 29.11
CA TYR A 178 -16.87 -3.19 28.48
C TYR A 178 -16.39 -3.01 27.04
N LEU A 179 -17.05 -2.18 26.23
CA LEU A 179 -16.66 -1.89 24.83
C LEU A 179 -15.20 -1.40 24.78
N THR A 180 -14.88 -0.32 25.52
CA THR A 180 -13.54 0.29 25.50
C THR A 180 -12.48 -0.73 25.95
N GLY A 181 -12.70 -1.41 27.09
CA GLY A 181 -11.75 -2.40 27.62
C GLY A 181 -11.54 -3.58 26.67
N TYR A 182 -12.60 -4.08 26.04
CA TYR A 182 -12.52 -5.17 25.06
C TYR A 182 -11.68 -4.72 23.83
N LEU A 183 -11.98 -3.55 23.26
CA LEU A 183 -11.28 -3.05 22.08
C LEU A 183 -9.80 -2.74 22.37
N GLU A 184 -9.49 -2.16 23.50
CA GLU A 184 -8.10 -1.93 23.93
C GLU A 184 -7.35 -3.24 24.11
N GLY A 185 -7.98 -4.26 24.71
CA GLY A 185 -7.41 -5.59 24.89
C GLY A 185 -7.09 -6.29 23.58
N ILE A 186 -8.02 -6.32 22.62
CA ILE A 186 -7.78 -6.96 21.31
C ILE A 186 -6.74 -6.22 20.47
N MET A 187 -6.71 -4.88 20.51
CA MET A 187 -5.69 -4.09 19.83
C MET A 187 -4.30 -4.34 20.42
N ALA A 188 -4.19 -4.38 21.74
CA ALA A 188 -2.93 -4.71 22.44
C ALA A 188 -2.46 -6.15 22.12
N ALA A 189 -3.39 -7.11 21.98
CA ALA A 189 -3.08 -8.47 21.55
C ALA A 189 -2.60 -8.49 20.08
N GLN A 190 -3.26 -7.76 19.17
CA GLN A 190 -2.87 -7.69 17.76
C GLN A 190 -1.47 -7.12 17.56
N LEU A 191 -1.01 -6.21 18.40
CA LEU A 191 0.37 -5.68 18.36
C LEU A 191 1.44 -6.77 18.52
N LYS A 192 1.10 -7.88 19.17
CA LYS A 192 2.02 -8.99 19.43
C LYS A 192 1.91 -10.12 18.41
N VAL A 193 1.00 -10.00 17.43
CA VAL A 193 0.78 -11.02 16.39
C VAL A 193 1.20 -10.46 15.03
N TYR A 194 2.13 -11.15 14.41
CA TYR A 194 2.68 -10.83 13.11
C TYR A 194 2.22 -11.84 12.05
N GLY A 195 2.03 -11.40 10.81
CA GLY A 195 1.61 -12.24 9.70
C GLY A 195 0.15 -12.70 9.73
N TYR A 196 -0.62 -12.30 10.74
CA TYR A 196 -2.03 -12.63 10.86
C TYR A 196 -2.82 -11.48 11.52
N ASN A 197 -3.92 -11.08 10.89
CA ASN A 197 -4.84 -10.09 11.44
C ASN A 197 -6.15 -10.75 11.83
N PHE A 198 -6.38 -10.88 13.13
CA PHE A 198 -7.55 -11.54 13.71
C PHE A 198 -8.68 -10.58 14.11
N LEU A 199 -8.47 -9.26 13.98
CA LEU A 199 -9.40 -8.26 14.53
C LEU A 199 -10.84 -8.47 14.07
N GLU A 200 -11.04 -8.73 12.76
CA GLU A 200 -12.40 -8.92 12.22
C GLU A 200 -13.08 -10.18 12.76
N GLU A 201 -12.31 -11.26 12.96
CA GLU A 201 -12.83 -12.57 13.32
C GLU A 201 -13.39 -12.62 14.76
N ILE A 202 -12.76 -11.87 15.68
CA ILE A 202 -13.11 -11.91 17.10
C ILE A 202 -14.10 -10.82 17.52
N LEU A 203 -14.56 -9.96 16.60
CA LEU A 203 -15.53 -8.91 16.91
C LEU A 203 -16.95 -9.50 17.02
N PRO A 204 -17.60 -9.51 18.18
CA PRO A 204 -19.01 -9.89 18.31
C PRO A 204 -19.93 -8.85 17.66
N ASP A 205 -21.04 -9.30 17.06
CA ASP A 205 -22.01 -8.40 16.40
C ASP A 205 -22.53 -7.32 17.35
N SER A 206 -22.78 -7.67 18.61
CA SER A 206 -23.24 -6.73 19.63
C SER A 206 -22.27 -5.57 19.87
N LEU A 207 -20.95 -5.85 19.89
CA LEU A 207 -19.93 -4.80 20.03
C LEU A 207 -19.77 -3.98 18.76
N VAL A 208 -19.92 -4.59 17.60
CA VAL A 208 -19.91 -3.84 16.32
C VAL A 208 -21.09 -2.85 16.28
N GLU A 209 -22.28 -3.28 16.71
CA GLU A 209 -23.44 -2.41 16.79
C GLU A 209 -23.28 -1.30 17.82
N GLU A 210 -22.79 -1.61 19.02
CA GLU A 210 -22.50 -0.65 20.08
C GLU A 210 -21.47 0.39 19.61
N PHE A 211 -20.36 -0.05 19.00
CA PHE A 211 -19.33 0.82 18.46
C PHE A 211 -19.88 1.77 17.40
N ARG A 212 -20.65 1.23 16.43
CA ARG A 212 -21.29 2.03 15.38
C ARG A 212 -22.19 3.12 15.95
N ASN A 213 -22.97 2.79 16.99
CA ASN A 213 -23.89 3.72 17.61
C ASN A 213 -23.18 4.76 18.51
N SER A 214 -22.01 4.44 19.03
CA SER A 214 -21.22 5.30 19.91
C SER A 214 -20.25 6.23 19.15
N LEU A 215 -20.00 5.96 17.86
CA LEU A 215 -19.08 6.73 17.04
C LEU A 215 -19.84 7.64 16.07
N GLU A 216 -19.77 8.94 16.28
CA GLU A 216 -20.30 9.91 15.33
C GLU A 216 -19.56 9.83 13.98
N GLY A 217 -20.32 9.72 12.88
CA GLY A 217 -19.75 9.63 11.54
C GLY A 217 -19.11 8.27 11.24
N PHE A 218 -19.64 7.17 11.83
CA PHE A 218 -19.26 5.83 11.37
C PHE A 218 -19.53 5.69 9.88
N TYR A 219 -18.58 5.15 9.15
CA TYR A 219 -18.66 5.01 7.70
C TYR A 219 -19.91 4.26 7.29
N THR A 220 -20.70 4.90 6.47
CA THR A 220 -21.91 4.31 5.87
C THR A 220 -21.70 4.21 4.37
N PRO A 221 -21.72 2.99 3.81
CA PRO A 221 -21.50 2.82 2.38
C PRO A 221 -22.63 3.45 1.56
N PRO A 222 -22.34 3.96 0.34
CA PRO A 222 -23.34 4.44 -0.59
C PRO A 222 -24.37 3.37 -0.99
N THR A 223 -25.48 3.79 -1.59
CA THR A 223 -26.45 2.85 -2.21
C THR A 223 -25.76 2.02 -3.29
N GLY A 224 -26.08 0.73 -3.38
CA GLY A 224 -25.44 -0.21 -4.31
C GLY A 224 -24.14 -0.79 -3.78
N PHE A 225 -23.85 -0.59 -2.48
CA PHE A 225 -22.74 -1.24 -1.79
C PHE A 225 -23.25 -2.22 -0.74
N ARG A 226 -22.56 -3.33 -0.61
CA ARG A 226 -22.80 -4.29 0.47
C ARG A 226 -22.27 -3.72 1.77
N ARG A 227 -23.12 -3.70 2.77
CA ARG A 227 -22.74 -3.26 4.10
C ARG A 227 -22.00 -4.39 4.85
N ASN A 228 -20.85 -4.09 5.39
CA ASN A 228 -20.10 -4.97 6.29
C ASN A 228 -19.49 -4.13 7.42
N ASP A 229 -20.31 -3.85 8.46
CA ASP A 229 -19.91 -3.00 9.58
C ASP A 229 -18.74 -3.63 10.37
N ARG A 230 -18.65 -4.96 10.44
CA ARG A 230 -17.57 -5.68 11.11
C ARG A 230 -16.23 -5.46 10.40
N ALA A 231 -16.17 -5.68 9.08
CA ALA A 231 -14.97 -5.40 8.29
C ALA A 231 -14.61 -3.92 8.32
N THR A 232 -15.63 -3.03 8.21
CA THR A 232 -15.45 -1.58 8.33
C THR A 232 -14.80 -1.22 9.67
N MET A 233 -15.33 -1.72 10.78
CA MET A 233 -14.78 -1.48 12.11
C MET A 233 -13.35 -2.02 12.24
N ALA A 234 -13.12 -3.26 11.82
CA ALA A 234 -11.82 -3.92 11.94
C ALA A 234 -10.74 -3.22 11.10
N GLN A 235 -11.04 -2.84 9.86
CA GLN A 235 -10.04 -2.36 8.91
C GLN A 235 -9.85 -0.84 8.98
N LEU A 236 -10.93 -0.04 8.96
CA LEU A 236 -10.82 1.43 8.95
C LEU A 236 -10.52 2.01 10.34
N TYR A 237 -11.08 1.41 11.40
CA TYR A 237 -10.97 1.99 12.74
C TYR A 237 -9.89 1.29 13.57
N LEU A 238 -10.03 0.00 13.82
CA LEU A 238 -9.07 -0.73 14.66
C LEU A 238 -7.74 -0.92 13.96
N GLY A 239 -7.73 -1.26 12.68
CA GLY A 239 -6.51 -1.43 11.89
C GLY A 239 -5.67 -0.14 11.82
N ALA A 240 -6.31 1.01 11.61
CA ALA A 240 -5.63 2.31 11.66
C ALA A 240 -5.06 2.61 13.04
N LYS A 241 -5.84 2.33 14.12
CA LYS A 241 -5.39 2.54 15.50
C LYS A 241 -4.22 1.65 15.89
N VAL A 242 -4.29 0.36 15.57
CA VAL A 242 -3.18 -0.58 15.84
C VAL A 242 -1.92 -0.18 15.05
N THR A 243 -2.08 0.30 13.81
CA THR A 243 -0.96 0.85 13.02
C THR A 243 -0.30 2.03 13.73
N ALA A 244 -1.10 2.98 14.24
CA ALA A 244 -0.57 4.10 15.01
C ALA A 244 0.17 3.64 16.28
N MET A 245 -0.43 2.71 17.03
CA MET A 245 0.18 2.15 18.25
C MET A 245 1.52 1.45 17.93
N GLU A 246 1.58 0.63 16.88
CA GLU A 246 2.82 -0.06 16.47
C GLU A 246 3.91 0.93 16.07
N ARG A 247 3.57 1.96 15.27
CA ARG A 247 4.54 2.96 14.81
C ARG A 247 5.07 3.82 15.95
N LEU A 248 4.21 4.24 16.87
CA LEU A 248 4.63 4.97 18.07
C LEU A 248 5.54 4.12 18.96
N TRP A 249 5.15 2.88 19.21
CA TRP A 249 5.97 1.93 19.96
C TRP A 249 7.35 1.72 19.30
N LEU A 250 7.37 1.53 18.00
CA LEU A 250 8.60 1.32 17.23
C LEU A 250 9.55 2.53 17.34
N MET A 251 9.02 3.74 17.14
CA MET A 251 9.78 4.99 17.25
C MET A 251 10.30 5.21 18.68
N GLN A 252 9.50 4.92 19.70
CA GLN A 252 9.92 5.01 21.09
C GLN A 252 11.02 3.99 21.42
N THR A 253 10.87 2.73 20.99
CA THR A 253 11.80 1.64 21.30
C THR A 253 13.16 1.88 20.62
N LEU A 254 13.15 2.14 19.31
CA LEU A 254 14.39 2.34 18.54
C LEU A 254 15.04 3.69 18.85
N GLY A 255 14.27 4.77 18.93
CA GLY A 255 14.80 6.10 19.18
C GLY A 255 15.42 6.25 20.57
N SER A 256 14.99 5.44 21.56
CA SER A 256 15.62 5.41 22.89
C SER A 256 17.04 4.80 22.88
N LYS A 257 17.42 4.08 21.83
CA LYS A 257 18.70 3.34 21.74
C LYS A 257 19.58 3.78 20.58
N TYR A 258 18.94 4.23 19.47
CA TYR A 258 19.63 4.50 18.20
C TYR A 258 19.20 5.86 17.65
N SER A 259 19.98 6.39 16.69
CA SER A 259 19.59 7.57 15.91
C SER A 259 18.57 7.20 14.86
N VAL A 260 17.35 7.73 14.98
CA VAL A 260 16.24 7.47 14.04
C VAL A 260 15.84 8.76 13.34
N ASN A 261 15.98 8.80 12.02
CA ASN A 261 15.50 9.87 11.16
C ASN A 261 14.07 9.54 10.68
N LEU A 262 13.12 10.35 11.10
CA LEU A 262 11.71 10.16 10.77
C LEU A 262 11.25 11.22 9.76
N TYR A 263 10.85 10.78 8.58
CA TYR A 263 10.36 11.67 7.51
C TYR A 263 8.82 11.62 7.48
N THR A 264 8.20 12.56 8.19
CA THR A 264 6.75 12.57 8.42
C THR A 264 6.19 13.98 8.61
N ALA A 265 4.87 14.12 8.34
CA ALA A 265 4.09 15.28 8.78
C ALA A 265 3.35 15.04 10.10
N SER A 266 3.40 13.81 10.66
CA SER A 266 2.76 13.48 11.92
C SER A 266 3.45 14.21 13.06
N ASP A 267 2.71 14.51 14.15
CA ASP A 267 3.27 15.04 15.37
C ASP A 267 4.21 14.00 16.03
N THR A 268 5.42 14.42 16.33
CA THR A 268 6.48 13.60 16.95
C THR A 268 6.83 14.07 18.36
N THR A 269 6.03 14.97 18.94
CA THR A 269 6.27 15.51 20.28
C THR A 269 6.38 14.38 21.31
N GLY A 270 7.47 14.37 22.06
CA GLY A 270 7.76 13.36 23.08
C GLY A 270 8.38 12.06 22.57
N LEU A 271 8.57 11.89 21.26
CA LEU A 271 9.29 10.75 20.70
C LEU A 271 10.79 11.06 20.61
N PRO A 272 11.67 10.12 20.98
CA PRO A 272 13.12 10.30 20.92
C PRO A 272 13.66 10.08 19.49
N VAL A 273 13.11 10.78 18.50
CA VAL A 273 13.46 10.66 17.08
C VAL A 273 13.76 12.01 16.45
N HIS A 274 14.46 12.01 15.35
CA HIS A 274 14.75 13.21 14.56
C HIS A 274 13.65 13.39 13.50
N ASN A 275 12.75 14.36 13.68
CA ASN A 275 11.76 14.66 12.65
C ASN A 275 12.40 15.52 11.56
N CYS A 276 12.57 14.91 10.38
CA CYS A 276 13.16 15.54 9.18
C CYS A 276 12.12 16.23 8.27
N GLY A 277 10.83 16.24 8.68
CA GLY A 277 9.73 16.74 7.86
C GLY A 277 9.33 15.76 6.74
N LEU A 278 8.56 16.25 5.76
CA LEU A 278 8.13 15.43 4.62
C LEU A 278 9.25 15.27 3.60
N ALA A 279 9.47 14.03 3.17
CA ALA A 279 10.32 13.73 2.01
C ALA A 279 9.53 13.85 0.70
N LYS A 280 10.15 14.46 -0.31
CA LYS A 280 9.61 14.46 -1.68
C LYS A 280 9.74 13.07 -2.29
N THR A 281 8.60 12.47 -2.64
CA THR A 281 8.53 11.07 -3.06
C THR A 281 9.43 10.74 -4.24
N LEU A 282 9.46 11.58 -5.28
CA LEU A 282 10.17 11.26 -6.52
C LEU A 282 11.65 11.66 -6.52
N THR A 283 12.12 12.47 -5.57
CA THR A 283 13.48 13.04 -5.60
C THR A 283 14.27 12.83 -4.30
N GLU A 284 13.62 12.87 -3.13
CA GLU A 284 14.31 12.75 -1.83
C GLU A 284 14.16 11.33 -1.24
N MET A 285 12.99 10.71 -1.38
CA MET A 285 12.72 9.39 -0.84
C MET A 285 13.71 8.31 -1.34
N PRO A 286 14.08 8.24 -2.63
CA PRO A 286 15.07 7.27 -3.10
C PRO A 286 16.44 7.46 -2.47
N LEU A 287 16.85 8.72 -2.23
CA LEU A 287 18.13 9.05 -1.58
C LEU A 287 18.11 8.61 -0.11
N ILE A 288 17.02 8.85 0.61
CA ILE A 288 16.84 8.40 1.99
C ILE A 288 16.99 6.87 2.06
N PHE A 289 16.32 6.13 1.17
CA PHE A 289 16.38 4.67 1.18
C PHE A 289 17.76 4.13 0.85
N HIS A 290 18.46 4.75 -0.07
CA HIS A 290 19.80 4.32 -0.47
C HIS A 290 20.87 4.64 0.58
N PHE A 291 20.82 5.84 1.18
CA PHE A 291 21.87 6.31 2.07
C PHE A 291 21.61 6.01 3.56
N SER A 292 20.42 5.57 3.94
CA SER A 292 20.17 5.07 5.30
C SER A 292 20.69 3.64 5.47
N ARG A 293 21.30 3.36 6.61
CA ARG A 293 21.83 2.01 6.91
C ARG A 293 20.69 1.00 7.08
N ILE A 294 19.62 1.36 7.76
CA ILE A 294 18.41 0.53 7.94
C ILE A 294 17.18 1.35 7.58
N ASN A 295 16.35 0.82 6.69
CA ASN A 295 15.04 1.37 6.35
C ASN A 295 13.95 0.55 7.02
N LEU A 296 13.14 1.19 7.87
CA LEU A 296 12.02 0.54 8.54
C LEU A 296 10.75 0.56 7.66
N ASN A 297 10.03 -0.55 7.66
CA ASN A 297 8.72 -0.65 7.03
C ASN A 297 7.71 -1.35 7.94
N PRO A 298 7.15 -0.68 8.95
CA PRO A 298 6.00 -1.20 9.70
C PRO A 298 4.75 -1.13 8.82
N THR A 299 4.37 -2.26 8.23
CA THR A 299 3.20 -2.40 7.35
C THR A 299 1.92 -2.04 8.12
N ALA A 300 1.07 -1.22 7.52
CA ALA A 300 -0.22 -0.87 8.12
C ALA A 300 -1.10 -2.11 8.30
N LYS A 301 -1.78 -2.22 9.45
CA LYS A 301 -2.58 -3.41 9.82
C LYS A 301 -3.84 -3.60 8.97
N SER A 302 -4.22 -2.60 8.19
CA SER A 302 -5.25 -2.76 7.15
C SER A 302 -4.78 -3.64 5.97
N ILE A 303 -3.47 -3.73 5.72
CA ILE A 303 -2.86 -4.72 4.82
C ILE A 303 -2.73 -6.01 5.64
N ARG A 304 -3.54 -7.02 5.31
CA ARG A 304 -3.67 -8.22 6.16
C ARG A 304 -2.58 -9.26 5.91
N THR A 305 -2.23 -9.49 4.64
CA THR A 305 -1.23 -10.49 4.24
C THR A 305 -0.23 -9.96 3.22
N GLY A 306 -0.64 -8.98 2.41
CA GLY A 306 0.12 -8.44 1.29
C GLY A 306 1.33 -7.60 1.69
N LEU A 307 2.14 -7.26 0.69
CA LEU A 307 3.33 -6.44 0.84
C LEU A 307 3.06 -5.01 0.34
N PRO A 308 3.33 -3.97 1.16
CA PRO A 308 3.07 -2.58 0.77
C PRO A 308 4.07 -2.08 -0.28
N LEU A 309 3.66 -1.07 -1.06
CA LEU A 309 4.51 -0.44 -2.09
C LEU A 309 5.88 0.00 -1.54
N ARG A 310 5.92 0.51 -0.31
CA ARG A 310 7.14 0.95 0.36
C ARG A 310 8.23 -0.11 0.43
N LEU A 311 7.87 -1.38 0.64
CA LEU A 311 8.80 -2.49 0.65
C LEU A 311 9.54 -2.58 -0.70
N PHE A 312 8.80 -2.56 -1.80
CA PHE A 312 9.38 -2.61 -3.14
C PHE A 312 10.21 -1.36 -3.46
N ASP A 313 9.79 -0.17 -3.00
CA ASP A 313 10.55 1.07 -3.20
C ASP A 313 11.91 1.05 -2.51
N VAL A 314 11.99 0.55 -1.26
CA VAL A 314 13.27 0.43 -0.54
C VAL A 314 14.21 -0.52 -1.27
N LEU A 315 13.73 -1.70 -1.68
CA LEU A 315 14.54 -2.67 -2.42
C LEU A 315 15.00 -2.12 -3.78
N ALA A 316 14.13 -1.39 -4.48
CA ALA A 316 14.45 -0.76 -5.75
C ALA A 316 15.52 0.34 -5.66
N CYS A 317 15.72 0.91 -4.47
CA CYS A 317 16.79 1.86 -4.17
C CYS A 317 18.08 1.19 -3.66
N GLU A 318 18.16 -0.14 -3.69
CA GLU A 318 19.27 -0.90 -3.08
C GLU A 318 19.44 -0.58 -1.58
N GLY A 319 18.34 -0.28 -0.90
CA GLY A 319 18.28 0.00 0.53
C GLY A 319 18.09 -1.28 1.35
N PHE A 320 18.78 -1.37 2.50
CA PHE A 320 18.52 -2.47 3.44
C PHE A 320 17.17 -2.25 4.13
N LEU A 321 16.28 -3.24 4.01
CA LEU A 321 14.93 -3.21 4.54
C LEU A 321 14.81 -4.07 5.80
N LEU A 322 14.29 -3.48 6.88
CA LEU A 322 13.83 -4.19 8.07
C LEU A 322 12.33 -3.95 8.24
N THR A 323 11.53 -4.98 7.98
CA THR A 323 10.05 -4.90 7.98
C THR A 323 9.44 -5.81 9.05
N ASN A 324 8.22 -5.51 9.49
CA ASN A 324 7.45 -6.49 10.24
C ASN A 324 7.08 -7.68 9.35
N TYR A 325 7.05 -8.88 9.91
CA TYR A 325 6.68 -10.09 9.17
C TYR A 325 5.24 -10.00 8.65
N GLN A 326 5.06 -10.28 7.36
CA GLN A 326 3.79 -10.50 6.66
C GLN A 326 3.78 -11.89 6.06
N SER A 327 2.61 -12.55 6.04
CA SER A 327 2.52 -13.96 5.62
C SER A 327 2.87 -14.18 4.14
N GLU A 328 2.69 -13.17 3.28
CA GLU A 328 3.09 -13.25 1.86
C GLU A 328 4.58 -12.96 1.62
N LEU A 329 5.33 -12.56 2.66
CA LEU A 329 6.73 -12.16 2.49
C LEU A 329 7.57 -13.27 1.86
N THR A 330 7.42 -14.50 2.38
CA THR A 330 8.17 -15.67 1.97
C THR A 330 7.75 -16.26 0.62
N ASP A 331 6.67 -15.77 0.02
CA ASP A 331 6.27 -16.15 -1.34
C ASP A 331 7.09 -15.40 -2.40
N TYR A 332 7.70 -14.27 -2.02
CA TYR A 332 8.39 -13.37 -2.96
C TYR A 332 9.85 -13.11 -2.61
N PHE A 333 10.19 -13.19 -1.32
CA PHE A 333 11.54 -12.87 -0.83
C PHE A 333 11.96 -13.85 0.26
N THR A 334 13.27 -14.04 0.40
CA THR A 334 13.87 -14.87 1.43
C THR A 334 14.45 -13.97 2.54
N PRO A 335 13.82 -13.92 3.74
CA PRO A 335 14.37 -13.19 4.88
C PRO A 335 15.80 -13.62 5.22
N GLY A 336 16.66 -12.68 5.54
CA GLY A 336 18.10 -12.91 5.77
C GLY A 336 18.95 -13.03 4.50
N GLN A 337 18.32 -12.96 3.30
CA GLN A 337 19.04 -13.01 2.02
C GLN A 337 18.73 -11.82 1.10
N GLU A 338 17.49 -11.36 1.03
CA GLU A 338 17.02 -10.31 0.12
C GLU A 338 16.42 -9.11 0.87
N LEU A 339 16.00 -9.34 2.11
CA LEU A 339 15.56 -8.35 3.08
C LEU A 339 15.58 -8.97 4.48
N GLU A 340 15.21 -8.19 5.49
CA GLU A 340 15.04 -8.74 6.83
C GLU A 340 13.67 -8.39 7.42
N CYS A 341 13.15 -9.28 8.28
CA CYS A 341 11.89 -9.05 8.98
C CYS A 341 12.00 -9.37 10.47
N TYR A 342 11.13 -8.73 11.26
CA TYR A 342 11.02 -8.96 12.70
C TYR A 342 9.62 -9.46 13.10
N THR A 343 9.58 -10.24 14.20
CA THR A 343 8.37 -10.85 14.77
C THR A 343 8.15 -10.51 16.24
N GLY A 344 8.88 -9.51 16.76
CA GLY A 344 8.78 -9.07 18.15
C GLY A 344 9.86 -8.06 18.51
N GLU A 345 9.81 -7.54 19.74
CA GLU A 345 10.73 -6.50 20.21
C GLU A 345 12.18 -6.99 20.29
N ASP A 346 12.42 -8.14 20.90
CA ASP A 346 13.75 -8.70 21.05
C ASP A 346 14.39 -9.00 19.69
N ASP A 347 13.63 -9.52 18.75
CA ASP A 347 14.03 -9.80 17.38
C ASP A 347 14.37 -8.51 16.62
N LEU A 348 13.50 -7.48 16.73
CA LEU A 348 13.73 -6.16 16.17
C LEU A 348 15.04 -5.54 16.69
N LEU A 349 15.25 -5.54 18.01
CA LEU A 349 16.42 -4.93 18.63
C LEU A 349 17.70 -5.67 18.29
N SER A 350 17.69 -7.02 18.35
CA SER A 350 18.85 -7.84 18.02
C SER A 350 19.29 -7.69 16.56
N LYS A 351 18.33 -7.68 15.63
CA LYS A 351 18.59 -7.45 14.19
C LYS A 351 19.07 -6.02 13.92
N THR A 352 18.48 -5.03 14.57
CA THR A 352 18.91 -3.64 14.44
C THR A 352 20.38 -3.49 14.88
N GLU A 353 20.74 -4.00 16.05
CA GLU A 353 22.11 -3.96 16.54
C GLU A 353 23.09 -4.72 15.62
N TYR A 354 22.69 -5.91 15.17
CA TYR A 354 23.49 -6.72 14.26
C TYR A 354 23.80 -5.97 12.97
N TYR A 355 22.79 -5.49 12.26
CA TYR A 355 22.97 -4.84 10.95
C TYR A 355 23.56 -3.43 11.02
N LEU A 356 23.52 -2.77 12.18
CA LEU A 356 24.28 -1.54 12.40
C LEU A 356 25.78 -1.80 12.61
N THR A 357 26.17 -3.02 12.99
CA THR A 357 27.58 -3.39 13.25
C THR A 357 28.19 -4.28 12.15
N HIS A 358 27.36 -4.99 11.35
CA HIS A 358 27.79 -5.91 10.29
C HIS A 358 27.45 -5.32 8.91
N GLU A 359 28.26 -4.35 8.49
CA GLU A 359 28.01 -3.58 7.27
C GLU A 359 28.03 -4.44 5.99
N ASN A 360 28.92 -5.41 5.91
CA ASN A 360 29.06 -6.27 4.73
C ASN A 360 27.81 -7.12 4.52
N ASP A 361 27.31 -7.78 5.57
CA ASP A 361 26.11 -8.63 5.52
C ASP A 361 24.89 -7.79 5.16
N ARG A 362 24.78 -6.57 5.74
CA ARG A 362 23.72 -5.63 5.45
C ARG A 362 23.72 -5.19 3.99
N LYS A 363 24.88 -4.86 3.42
CA LYS A 363 25.04 -4.47 2.01
C LYS A 363 24.76 -5.62 1.06
N GLU A 364 25.19 -6.84 1.41
CA GLU A 364 24.91 -8.03 0.60
C GLU A 364 23.41 -8.30 0.51
N ILE A 365 22.69 -8.25 1.63
CA ILE A 365 21.22 -8.42 1.66
C ILE A 365 20.53 -7.33 0.84
N ALA A 366 20.93 -6.06 0.99
CA ALA A 366 20.35 -4.95 0.23
C ALA A 366 20.55 -5.12 -1.28
N HIS A 367 21.75 -5.55 -1.68
CA HIS A 367 22.08 -5.82 -3.08
C HIS A 367 21.29 -6.99 -3.65
N ASN A 368 21.16 -8.10 -2.92
CA ASN A 368 20.37 -9.25 -3.32
C ASN A 368 18.88 -8.89 -3.46
N GLY A 369 18.36 -8.08 -2.53
CA GLY A 369 16.99 -7.57 -2.60
C GLY A 369 16.75 -6.71 -3.85
N TYR A 370 17.71 -5.84 -4.20
CA TYR A 370 17.68 -5.08 -5.44
C TYR A 370 17.66 -5.99 -6.68
N LEU A 371 18.53 -6.99 -6.74
CA LEU A 371 18.58 -7.94 -7.88
C LEU A 371 17.27 -8.74 -8.04
N ALA A 372 16.69 -9.20 -6.93
CA ALA A 372 15.41 -9.91 -6.95
C ALA A 372 14.29 -8.99 -7.45
N LEU A 373 14.26 -7.73 -6.99
CA LEU A 373 13.29 -6.73 -7.42
C LEU A 373 13.46 -6.39 -8.91
N GLU A 374 14.67 -6.09 -9.35
CA GLU A 374 14.97 -5.74 -10.74
C GLU A 374 14.54 -6.86 -11.70
N LYS A 375 14.70 -8.12 -11.29
CA LYS A 375 14.39 -9.28 -12.13
C LYS A 375 12.89 -9.65 -12.12
N TYR A 376 12.22 -9.60 -10.97
CA TYR A 376 10.92 -10.23 -10.78
C TYR A 376 9.79 -9.28 -10.37
N HIS A 377 10.11 -8.09 -9.85
CA HIS A 377 9.14 -7.22 -9.20
C HIS A 377 9.16 -5.78 -9.74
N ASN A 378 9.58 -5.60 -11.01
CA ASN A 378 9.51 -4.34 -11.72
C ASN A 378 8.14 -4.15 -12.41
N TYR A 379 7.81 -2.91 -12.80
CA TYR A 379 6.53 -2.61 -13.43
C TYR A 379 6.32 -3.30 -14.79
N PRO A 380 7.29 -3.34 -15.74
CA PRO A 380 7.09 -4.05 -17.01
C PRO A 380 6.68 -5.52 -16.83
N GLU A 381 7.38 -6.27 -15.98
CA GLU A 381 7.06 -7.66 -15.67
C GLU A 381 5.66 -7.81 -15.08
N ARG A 382 5.32 -6.95 -14.12
CA ARG A 382 4.03 -7.01 -13.44
C ARG A 382 2.86 -6.63 -14.35
N LEU A 383 3.06 -5.63 -15.22
CA LEU A 383 2.06 -5.21 -16.19
C LEU A 383 1.89 -6.26 -17.32
N LEU A 384 2.96 -6.95 -17.71
CA LEU A 384 2.87 -8.08 -18.63
C LEU A 384 2.03 -9.22 -18.05
N GLN A 385 2.27 -9.59 -16.79
CA GLN A 385 1.45 -10.57 -16.06
C GLN A 385 -0.02 -10.12 -15.99
N MET A 386 -0.26 -8.84 -15.68
CA MET A 386 -1.60 -8.25 -15.64
C MET A 386 -2.33 -8.41 -16.98
N ILE A 387 -1.70 -8.03 -18.07
CA ILE A 387 -2.28 -8.14 -19.43
C ILE A 387 -2.55 -9.60 -19.77
N SER A 388 -1.62 -10.51 -19.48
CA SER A 388 -1.79 -11.95 -19.72
C SER A 388 -3.00 -12.50 -18.99
N LEU A 389 -3.15 -12.22 -17.72
CA LEU A 389 -4.32 -12.60 -16.91
C LEU A 389 -5.62 -11.96 -17.42
N ALA A 390 -5.59 -10.65 -17.77
CA ALA A 390 -6.78 -9.92 -18.23
C ALA A 390 -7.35 -10.45 -19.54
N TYR A 391 -6.51 -11.05 -20.39
CA TYR A 391 -6.89 -11.56 -21.71
C TYR A 391 -6.92 -13.08 -21.79
N GLY A 392 -6.61 -13.80 -20.69
CA GLY A 392 -6.56 -15.25 -20.67
C GLY A 392 -5.47 -15.81 -21.60
N LEU A 393 -4.34 -15.08 -21.69
CA LEU A 393 -3.17 -15.54 -22.45
C LEU A 393 -2.34 -16.47 -21.56
N ASP A 394 -1.84 -17.57 -22.11
CA ASP A 394 -0.87 -18.39 -21.39
C ASP A 394 0.36 -17.54 -21.04
N ALA A 395 0.89 -17.72 -19.83
CA ALA A 395 2.10 -17.05 -19.41
C ALA A 395 3.24 -17.40 -20.39
N ILE A 396 3.78 -16.38 -21.05
CA ILE A 396 4.91 -16.49 -21.96
C ILE A 396 6.18 -16.74 -21.16
#